data_d405686bfcd095694fef12f08e9b0253
#
_entry.id   d405686bfcd095694fef12f08e9b0253
#
_cell.length_a   1.000
_cell.length_b   1.000
_cell.length_c   1.000
_cell.angle_alpha   90.00
_cell.angle_beta   90.00
_cell.angle_gamma   90.00
#
_symmetry.space_group_name_H-M   'P 1'
#
loop_
_entity.id
_entity.type
_entity.pdbx_description
1 polymer ?
#
loop_
_entity_poly.entity_id
_entity_poly.type
_entity_poly.pdbx_seq_one_letter_code
_entity_poly.pdbx_strand_id
1 'polypeptide(L)'
;TEELEKMLAFWTGAGLKQVVVIHYDDEVGKQNLASVVDYLSKQGKQPKAISLQRNAKVDAKQIDELLKLKPDVLINTVLSGPAAEISRQISSRGLTVPMSSLSFVGAQQYIVAAGESGAGVSIAQVVPSATAQIPIVRECAKVLQDAGVTAPMNSTHLEACIGAKVLTEAMRRTKKPGNPEGLLNAMRNLGSYDTGGFIVSYGATKQHGSKFVELAMVSREGRLRY
;
A
#
# COMPACT_ATOMS: atom_id res chain seq x y z
N THR A 1 -6.78 1.59 -6.89
CA THR A 1 -7.64 2.80 -6.99
C THR A 1 -8.03 3.28 -5.62
N GLU A 2 -8.59 2.44 -4.74
CA GLU A 2 -9.08 2.82 -3.39
C GLU A 2 -7.99 3.45 -2.52
N GLU A 3 -6.77 2.92 -2.57
CA GLU A 3 -5.65 3.48 -1.81
C GLU A 3 -5.30 4.90 -2.27
N LEU A 4 -5.22 5.14 -3.59
CA LEU A 4 -4.95 6.46 -4.16
C LEU A 4 -6.06 7.44 -3.80
N GLU A 5 -7.32 7.03 -3.91
CA GLU A 5 -8.47 7.85 -3.52
C GLU A 5 -8.40 8.24 -2.04
N LYS A 6 -8.07 7.30 -1.15
CA LYS A 6 -7.94 7.56 0.29
C LYS A 6 -6.81 8.54 0.59
N MET A 7 -5.63 8.35 -0.02
CA MET A 7 -4.50 9.26 0.13
C MET A 7 -4.82 10.66 -0.37
N LEU A 8 -5.39 10.76 -1.57
CA LEU A 8 -5.73 12.05 -2.17
C LEU A 8 -6.83 12.77 -1.40
N ALA A 9 -7.86 12.05 -0.93
CA ALA A 9 -8.89 12.62 -0.08
C ALA A 9 -8.31 13.19 1.22
N PHE A 10 -7.39 12.47 1.86
CA PHE A 10 -6.72 12.92 3.07
C PHE A 10 -5.94 14.23 2.84
N TRP A 11 -5.07 14.26 1.84
CA TRP A 11 -4.20 15.41 1.60
C TRP A 11 -4.94 16.61 1.00
N THR A 12 -5.89 16.39 0.10
CA THR A 12 -6.71 17.50 -0.43
C THR A 12 -7.65 18.05 0.64
N GLY A 13 -8.15 17.20 1.54
CA GLY A 13 -8.93 17.61 2.72
C GLY A 13 -8.09 18.43 3.72
N ALA A 14 -6.80 18.17 3.82
CA ALA A 14 -5.84 18.97 4.59
C ALA A 14 -5.45 20.29 3.88
N GLY A 15 -6.01 20.58 2.71
CA GLY A 15 -5.78 21.83 1.98
C GLY A 15 -4.55 21.85 1.07
N LEU A 16 -3.85 20.72 0.89
CA LEU A 16 -2.69 20.62 0.01
C LEU A 16 -3.13 20.68 -1.46
N LYS A 17 -2.42 21.49 -2.27
CA LYS A 17 -2.83 21.84 -3.64
C LYS A 17 -1.91 21.24 -4.69
N GLN A 18 -0.58 21.37 -4.48
CA GLN A 18 0.40 20.89 -5.44
C GLN A 18 0.78 19.44 -5.15
N VAL A 19 0.06 18.54 -5.81
CA VAL A 19 0.35 17.09 -5.77
C VAL A 19 1.39 16.76 -6.82
N VAL A 20 2.47 16.08 -6.43
CA VAL A 20 3.44 15.49 -7.35
C VAL A 20 3.43 13.98 -7.21
N VAL A 21 3.24 13.28 -8.32
CA VAL A 21 3.23 11.82 -8.38
C VAL A 21 4.59 11.30 -8.78
N ILE A 22 5.10 10.36 -8.03
CA ILE A 22 6.30 9.60 -8.38
C ILE A 22 5.85 8.22 -8.86
N HIS A 23 6.15 7.90 -10.12
CA HIS A 23 5.69 6.65 -10.73
C HIS A 23 6.78 6.02 -11.59
N TYR A 24 6.62 4.73 -11.90
CA TYR A 24 7.45 4.10 -12.93
C TYR A 24 6.98 4.49 -14.34
N ASP A 25 7.88 4.47 -15.30
CA ASP A 25 7.59 4.75 -16.71
C ASP A 25 6.98 3.56 -17.47
N ASP A 26 6.63 2.49 -16.74
CA ASP A 26 5.93 1.31 -17.25
C ASP A 26 4.40 1.46 -17.20
N GLU A 27 3.71 0.45 -17.70
CA GLU A 27 2.24 0.43 -17.79
C GLU A 27 1.58 0.59 -16.41
N VAL A 28 2.08 -0.10 -15.38
CA VAL A 28 1.52 -0.01 -14.02
C VAL A 28 1.69 1.39 -13.45
N GLY A 29 2.86 2.00 -13.63
CA GLY A 29 3.12 3.36 -13.18
C GLY A 29 2.24 4.39 -13.89
N LYS A 30 2.03 4.23 -15.22
CA LYS A 30 1.12 5.08 -16.00
C LYS A 30 -0.33 4.93 -15.57
N GLN A 31 -0.79 3.71 -15.27
CA GLN A 31 -2.14 3.48 -14.72
C GLN A 31 -2.34 4.13 -13.35
N ASN A 32 -1.33 4.06 -12.47
CA ASN A 32 -1.36 4.74 -11.18
C ASN A 32 -1.45 6.27 -11.36
N LEU A 33 -0.63 6.84 -12.25
CA LEU A 33 -0.69 8.27 -12.57
C LEU A 33 -2.07 8.66 -13.12
N ALA A 34 -2.61 7.87 -14.06
CA ALA A 34 -3.93 8.11 -14.64
C ALA A 34 -5.04 8.12 -13.58
N SER A 35 -4.96 7.23 -12.58
CA SER A 35 -5.91 7.21 -11.46
C SER A 35 -5.83 8.48 -10.60
N VAL A 36 -4.63 9.02 -10.38
CA VAL A 36 -4.45 10.29 -9.66
C VAL A 36 -4.99 11.47 -10.48
N VAL A 37 -4.72 11.48 -11.79
CA VAL A 37 -5.24 12.52 -12.71
C VAL A 37 -6.76 12.50 -12.71
N ASP A 38 -7.39 11.31 -12.85
CA ASP A 38 -8.87 11.18 -12.84
C ASP A 38 -9.47 11.71 -11.53
N TYR A 39 -8.89 11.38 -10.38
CA TYR A 39 -9.38 11.86 -9.08
C TYR A 39 -9.27 13.38 -8.96
N LEU A 40 -8.12 13.97 -9.29
CA LEU A 40 -7.88 15.40 -9.11
C LEU A 40 -8.60 16.26 -10.16
N SER A 41 -8.79 15.76 -11.39
CA SER A 41 -9.51 16.48 -12.45
C SER A 41 -10.97 16.74 -12.07
N LYS A 42 -11.61 15.83 -11.34
CA LYS A 42 -12.96 16.03 -10.78
C LYS A 42 -13.05 17.21 -9.79
N GLN A 43 -11.91 17.65 -9.28
CA GLN A 43 -11.79 18.81 -8.39
C GLN A 43 -11.19 20.05 -9.11
N GLY A 44 -11.06 20.02 -10.43
CA GLY A 44 -10.44 21.07 -11.23
C GLY A 44 -8.92 21.21 -11.01
N LYS A 45 -8.27 20.16 -10.51
CA LYS A 45 -6.83 20.14 -10.21
C LYS A 45 -6.10 19.18 -11.15
N GLN A 46 -4.79 19.41 -11.34
CA GLN A 46 -3.93 18.51 -12.10
C GLN A 46 -2.66 18.23 -11.29
N PRO A 47 -2.22 16.96 -11.19
CA PRO A 47 -0.94 16.64 -10.58
C PRO A 47 0.20 16.98 -11.51
N LYS A 48 1.38 17.21 -10.96
CA LYS A 48 2.64 17.07 -11.68
C LYS A 48 3.19 15.67 -11.46
N ALA A 49 4.12 15.21 -12.28
CA ALA A 49 4.66 13.87 -12.18
C ALA A 49 6.17 13.84 -12.44
N ILE A 50 6.83 12.89 -11.79
CA ILE A 50 8.21 12.48 -12.07
C ILE A 50 8.18 10.99 -12.36
N SER A 51 8.67 10.58 -13.51
CA SER A 51 8.81 9.18 -13.87
C SER A 51 10.19 8.65 -13.51
N LEU A 52 10.23 7.40 -13.05
CA LEU A 52 11.45 6.66 -12.77
C LEU A 52 11.49 5.40 -13.63
N GLN A 53 12.66 5.02 -14.10
CA GLN A 53 12.84 3.72 -14.73
C GLN A 53 12.89 2.64 -13.65
N ARG A 54 12.21 1.52 -13.90
CA ARG A 54 12.27 0.37 -13.01
C ARG A 54 13.70 -0.17 -12.95
N ASN A 55 14.16 -0.47 -11.74
CA ASN A 55 15.54 -0.93 -11.46
C ASN A 55 16.66 0.11 -11.67
N ALA A 56 16.34 1.35 -12.04
CA ALA A 56 17.33 2.42 -12.04
C ALA A 56 17.50 3.00 -10.62
N LYS A 57 18.68 3.55 -10.36
CA LYS A 57 18.91 4.33 -9.14
C LYS A 57 18.25 5.69 -9.29
N VAL A 58 17.67 6.17 -8.21
CA VAL A 58 17.20 7.57 -8.12
C VAL A 58 18.42 8.47 -8.04
N ASP A 59 18.59 9.39 -8.97
CA ASP A 59 19.72 10.29 -8.99
C ASP A 59 19.37 11.68 -8.39
N ALA A 60 20.39 12.46 -8.06
CA ALA A 60 20.24 13.79 -7.48
C ALA A 60 19.49 14.77 -8.41
N LYS A 61 19.64 14.60 -9.73
CA LYS A 61 18.99 15.43 -10.74
C LYS A 61 17.47 15.26 -10.73
N GLN A 62 17.01 14.01 -10.61
CA GLN A 62 15.58 13.71 -10.49
C GLN A 62 14.97 14.35 -9.23
N ILE A 63 15.73 14.34 -8.10
CA ILE A 63 15.28 15.02 -6.87
C ILE A 63 15.27 16.55 -7.05
N ASP A 64 16.26 17.12 -7.71
CA ASP A 64 16.27 18.56 -7.97
C ASP A 64 15.11 18.98 -8.89
N GLU A 65 14.78 18.15 -9.89
CA GLU A 65 13.60 18.37 -10.76
C GLU A 65 12.30 18.25 -9.94
N LEU A 66 12.18 17.23 -9.08
CA LEU A 66 11.05 17.06 -8.19
C LEU A 66 10.85 18.28 -7.28
N LEU A 67 11.91 18.77 -6.66
CA LEU A 67 11.83 19.92 -5.74
C LEU A 67 11.51 21.25 -6.46
N LYS A 68 11.95 21.41 -7.71
CA LYS A 68 11.55 22.56 -8.54
C LYS A 68 10.05 22.64 -8.79
N LEU A 69 9.35 21.52 -8.72
CA LEU A 69 7.89 21.46 -8.82
C LEU A 69 7.17 22.02 -7.58
N LYS A 70 7.89 22.27 -6.48
CA LYS A 70 7.38 22.78 -5.20
C LYS A 70 6.20 21.96 -4.69
N PRO A 71 6.38 20.65 -4.45
CA PRO A 71 5.31 19.78 -3.99
C PRO A 71 4.82 20.16 -2.60
N ASP A 72 3.50 20.26 -2.42
CA ASP A 72 2.88 20.24 -1.09
C ASP A 72 2.83 18.82 -0.55
N VAL A 73 2.68 17.83 -1.45
CA VAL A 73 2.68 16.41 -1.12
C VAL A 73 3.20 15.56 -2.28
N LEU A 74 3.89 14.48 -1.94
CA LEU A 74 4.33 13.45 -2.86
C LEU A 74 3.43 12.22 -2.75
N ILE A 75 2.86 11.78 -3.87
CA ILE A 75 2.17 10.49 -3.97
C ILE A 75 3.14 9.51 -4.62
N ASN A 76 3.65 8.61 -3.81
CA ASN A 76 4.66 7.65 -4.24
C ASN A 76 4.00 6.33 -4.68
N THR A 77 4.21 5.95 -5.93
CA THR A 77 3.74 4.70 -6.52
C THR A 77 4.88 3.80 -7.01
N VAL A 78 6.05 3.93 -6.39
CA VAL A 78 7.23 3.08 -6.64
C VAL A 78 7.54 2.20 -5.42
N LEU A 79 8.45 1.24 -5.57
CA LEU A 79 8.81 0.28 -4.52
C LEU A 79 9.63 0.92 -3.40
N SER A 80 9.85 0.17 -2.32
CA SER A 80 10.53 0.61 -1.09
C SER A 80 11.90 1.24 -1.31
N GLY A 81 12.74 0.64 -2.16
CA GLY A 81 14.10 1.14 -2.42
C GLY A 81 14.12 2.56 -2.97
N PRO A 82 13.53 2.82 -4.15
CA PRO A 82 13.42 4.18 -4.70
C PRO A 82 12.68 5.15 -3.77
N ALA A 83 11.58 4.73 -3.13
CA ALA A 83 10.85 5.57 -2.19
C ALA A 83 11.72 6.02 -1.01
N ALA A 84 12.46 5.10 -0.42
CA ALA A 84 13.38 5.38 0.68
C ALA A 84 14.54 6.29 0.25
N GLU A 85 15.06 6.09 -0.97
CA GLU A 85 16.13 6.94 -1.51
C GLU A 85 15.64 8.39 -1.70
N ILE A 86 14.42 8.57 -2.21
CA ILE A 86 13.80 9.90 -2.33
C ILE A 86 13.70 10.56 -0.95
N SER A 87 13.21 9.83 0.06
CA SER A 87 13.10 10.35 1.43
C SER A 87 14.47 10.77 1.98
N ARG A 88 15.51 9.94 1.81
CA ARG A 88 16.87 10.25 2.25
C ARG A 88 17.44 11.49 1.55
N GLN A 89 17.27 11.56 0.24
CA GLN A 89 17.80 12.71 -0.53
C GLN A 89 17.07 14.02 -0.23
N ILE A 90 15.77 14.00 0.03
CA ILE A 90 15.03 15.18 0.48
C ILE A 90 15.52 15.59 1.89
N SER A 91 15.61 14.65 2.81
CA SER A 91 16.05 14.88 4.19
C SER A 91 17.50 15.41 4.26
N SER A 92 18.40 14.86 3.44
CA SER A 92 19.82 15.32 3.40
C SER A 92 19.98 16.77 2.92
N ARG A 93 18.97 17.32 2.24
CA ARG A 93 18.90 18.74 1.86
C ARG A 93 18.26 19.63 2.93
N GLY A 94 17.95 19.07 4.11
CA GLY A 94 17.28 19.78 5.20
C GLY A 94 15.81 20.09 4.91
N LEU A 95 15.19 19.38 3.96
CA LEU A 95 13.81 19.59 3.56
C LEU A 95 12.90 18.50 4.11
N THR A 96 11.64 18.87 4.32
CA THR A 96 10.57 17.95 4.68
C THR A 96 9.41 18.16 3.72
N VAL A 97 9.02 17.12 2.99
CA VAL A 97 7.87 17.12 2.10
C VAL A 97 6.96 15.97 2.51
N PRO A 98 5.68 16.23 2.83
CA PRO A 98 4.72 15.17 3.11
C PRO A 98 4.69 14.16 1.98
N MET A 99 4.69 12.86 2.31
CA MET A 99 4.64 11.79 1.33
C MET A 99 3.66 10.70 1.75
N SER A 100 2.93 10.17 0.78
CA SER A 100 2.13 8.95 0.92
C SER A 100 2.57 7.89 -0.07
N SER A 101 2.60 6.65 0.39
CA SER A 101 2.95 5.49 -0.43
C SER A 101 1.83 4.46 -0.45
N LEU A 102 1.67 3.76 -1.57
CA LEU A 102 0.78 2.62 -1.70
C LEU A 102 1.25 1.45 -0.81
N SER A 103 0.34 0.54 -0.46
CA SER A 103 0.61 -0.61 0.42
C SER A 103 1.72 -1.52 -0.10
N PHE A 104 1.82 -1.68 -1.41
CA PHE A 104 2.82 -2.54 -2.04
C PHE A 104 4.27 -2.01 -1.90
N VAL A 105 4.47 -0.79 -1.39
CA VAL A 105 5.82 -0.33 -1.02
C VAL A 105 6.47 -1.28 0.01
N GLY A 106 5.66 -2.00 0.77
CA GLY A 106 6.12 -2.84 1.85
C GLY A 106 6.63 -1.99 3.03
N ALA A 107 5.73 -1.67 3.95
CA ALA A 107 6.02 -0.70 5.01
C ALA A 107 7.29 -1.02 5.81
N GLN A 108 7.50 -2.29 6.18
CA GLN A 108 8.69 -2.70 6.92
C GLN A 108 9.97 -2.51 6.12
N GLN A 109 9.96 -2.89 4.83
CA GLN A 109 11.09 -2.72 3.93
C GLN A 109 11.41 -1.23 3.72
N TYR A 110 10.37 -0.39 3.57
CA TYR A 110 10.54 1.04 3.46
C TYR A 110 11.16 1.64 4.73
N ILE A 111 10.63 1.29 5.91
CA ILE A 111 11.13 1.79 7.20
C ILE A 111 12.61 1.45 7.37
N VAL A 112 13.00 0.19 7.12
CA VAL A 112 14.39 -0.24 7.22
C VAL A 112 15.28 0.52 6.23
N ALA A 113 14.83 0.67 4.99
CA ALA A 113 15.62 1.32 3.94
C ALA A 113 15.74 2.84 4.11
N ALA A 114 14.69 3.51 4.60
CA ALA A 114 14.66 4.96 4.78
C ALA A 114 15.31 5.42 6.09
N GLY A 115 15.30 4.56 7.13
CA GLY A 115 15.75 4.94 8.47
C GLY A 115 14.97 6.15 9.00
N GLU A 116 15.67 7.07 9.65
CA GLU A 116 15.07 8.28 10.22
C GLU A 116 14.40 9.18 9.16
N SER A 117 14.89 9.15 7.92
CA SER A 117 14.33 9.93 6.80
C SER A 117 12.93 9.47 6.39
N GLY A 118 12.48 8.31 6.87
CA GLY A 118 11.15 7.77 6.64
C GLY A 118 10.07 8.33 7.57
N ALA A 119 10.45 9.04 8.62
CA ALA A 119 9.50 9.55 9.60
C ALA A 119 8.52 10.57 8.97
N GLY A 120 7.23 10.44 9.29
CA GLY A 120 6.18 11.30 8.75
C GLY A 120 5.60 10.85 7.40
N VAL A 121 6.18 9.83 6.78
CA VAL A 121 5.60 9.25 5.55
C VAL A 121 4.37 8.40 5.93
N SER A 122 3.26 8.61 5.25
CA SER A 122 2.09 7.77 5.38
C SER A 122 2.10 6.63 4.36
N ILE A 123 1.72 5.43 4.79
CA ILE A 123 1.68 4.24 3.94
C ILE A 123 0.29 3.64 4.05
N ALA A 124 -0.36 3.46 2.88
CA ALA A 124 -1.65 2.80 2.83
C ALA A 124 -1.51 1.35 3.34
N GLN A 125 -2.51 0.89 4.07
CA GLN A 125 -2.63 -0.48 4.55
C GLN A 125 -3.96 -1.05 4.06
N VAL A 126 -3.94 -2.23 3.46
CA VAL A 126 -5.12 -2.91 2.90
C VAL A 126 -5.64 -4.02 3.80
N VAL A 127 -5.00 -4.20 4.94
CA VAL A 127 -5.40 -5.09 6.04
C VAL A 127 -5.31 -4.32 7.36
N PRO A 128 -5.99 -4.76 8.42
CA PRO A 128 -5.89 -4.13 9.75
C PRO A 128 -4.45 -4.12 10.27
N SER A 129 -4.21 -3.29 11.28
CA SER A 129 -2.93 -3.29 11.99
C SER A 129 -2.54 -4.69 12.44
N ALA A 130 -1.28 -5.08 12.22
CA ALA A 130 -0.72 -6.34 12.70
C ALA A 130 -0.70 -6.46 14.24
N THR A 131 -1.03 -5.39 14.96
CA THR A 131 -1.18 -5.36 16.42
C THR A 131 -2.64 -5.21 16.87
N ALA A 132 -3.61 -5.25 15.94
CA ALA A 132 -5.02 -5.15 16.26
C ALA A 132 -5.48 -6.34 17.12
N GLN A 133 -6.38 -6.08 18.06
CA GLN A 133 -6.87 -7.08 19.02
C GLN A 133 -8.06 -7.88 18.46
N ILE A 134 -7.94 -8.39 17.23
CA ILE A 134 -8.96 -9.20 16.56
C ILE A 134 -8.48 -10.64 16.35
N PRO A 135 -9.40 -11.61 16.23
CA PRO A 135 -9.05 -13.04 16.15
C PRO A 135 -8.08 -13.39 15.03
N ILE A 136 -8.28 -12.84 13.81
CA ILE A 136 -7.41 -13.15 12.67
C ILE A 136 -5.95 -12.76 12.93
N VAL A 137 -5.69 -11.64 13.60
CA VAL A 137 -4.33 -11.19 13.93
C VAL A 137 -3.65 -12.19 14.89
N ARG A 138 -4.38 -12.65 15.92
CA ARG A 138 -3.84 -13.64 16.86
C ARG A 138 -3.60 -14.99 16.18
N GLU A 139 -4.53 -15.43 15.33
CA GLU A 139 -4.41 -16.67 14.56
C GLU A 139 -3.16 -16.64 13.66
N CYS A 140 -2.99 -15.56 12.88
CA CYS A 140 -1.86 -15.42 11.99
C CYS A 140 -0.52 -15.32 12.73
N ALA A 141 -0.48 -14.62 13.87
CA ALA A 141 0.70 -14.58 14.72
C ALA A 141 1.10 -15.97 15.22
N LYS A 142 0.10 -16.78 15.63
CA LYS A 142 0.35 -18.17 16.03
C LYS A 142 0.86 -19.02 14.86
N VAL A 143 0.29 -18.90 13.68
CA VAL A 143 0.76 -19.64 12.48
C VAL A 143 2.22 -19.32 12.17
N LEU A 144 2.63 -18.05 12.25
CA LEU A 144 4.02 -17.66 12.05
C LEU A 144 4.94 -18.25 13.14
N GLN A 145 4.52 -18.20 14.38
CA GLN A 145 5.26 -18.78 15.50
C GLN A 145 5.44 -20.30 15.33
N ASP A 146 4.37 -21.02 14.99
CA ASP A 146 4.40 -22.47 14.77
C ASP A 146 5.30 -22.84 13.56
N ALA A 147 5.42 -21.95 12.58
CA ALA A 147 6.33 -22.08 11.44
C ALA A 147 7.78 -21.67 11.75
N GLY A 148 8.11 -21.29 13.00
CA GLY A 148 9.44 -20.91 13.41
C GLY A 148 9.88 -19.50 12.96
N VAL A 149 8.94 -18.65 12.53
CA VAL A 149 9.22 -17.26 12.17
C VAL A 149 9.41 -16.44 13.44
N THR A 150 10.62 -15.93 13.65
CA THR A 150 10.98 -15.15 14.85
C THR A 150 10.75 -13.63 14.66
N ALA A 151 10.67 -13.16 13.41
CA ALA A 151 10.40 -11.76 13.12
C ALA A 151 8.97 -11.37 13.54
N PRO A 152 8.76 -10.17 14.09
CA PRO A 152 7.43 -9.67 14.39
C PRO A 152 6.51 -9.69 13.17
N MET A 153 5.25 -10.08 13.37
CA MET A 153 4.25 -10.02 12.31
C MET A 153 4.07 -8.57 11.83
N ASN A 154 3.99 -8.40 10.52
CA ASN A 154 3.71 -7.13 9.87
C ASN A 154 2.50 -7.24 8.94
N SER A 155 2.09 -6.14 8.31
CA SER A 155 0.93 -6.10 7.41
C SER A 155 1.05 -7.08 6.23
N THR A 156 2.24 -7.28 5.67
CA THR A 156 2.47 -8.23 4.57
C THR A 156 2.24 -9.67 5.02
N HIS A 157 2.71 -10.03 6.22
CA HIS A 157 2.44 -11.34 6.81
C HIS A 157 0.93 -11.55 7.05
N LEU A 158 0.25 -10.53 7.57
CA LEU A 158 -1.19 -10.60 7.84
C LEU A 158 -2.00 -10.72 6.55
N GLU A 159 -1.65 -9.95 5.52
CA GLU A 159 -2.30 -10.01 4.21
C GLU A 159 -2.16 -11.40 3.58
N ALA A 160 -0.95 -11.95 3.59
CA ALA A 160 -0.70 -13.31 3.09
C ALA A 160 -1.49 -14.37 3.86
N CYS A 161 -1.54 -14.27 5.19
CA CYS A 161 -2.31 -15.17 6.04
C CYS A 161 -3.82 -15.08 5.77
N ILE A 162 -4.37 -13.87 5.66
CA ILE A 162 -5.78 -13.66 5.29
C ILE A 162 -6.06 -14.27 3.91
N GLY A 163 -5.19 -14.02 2.93
CA GLY A 163 -5.31 -14.60 1.59
C GLY A 163 -5.30 -16.12 1.61
N ALA A 164 -4.39 -16.73 2.37
CA ALA A 164 -4.34 -18.19 2.54
C ALA A 164 -5.61 -18.75 3.19
N LYS A 165 -6.15 -18.07 4.22
CA LYS A 165 -7.38 -18.45 4.88
C LYS A 165 -8.59 -18.40 3.93
N VAL A 166 -8.70 -17.34 3.14
CA VAL A 166 -9.74 -17.18 2.11
C VAL A 166 -9.64 -18.28 1.06
N LEU A 167 -8.43 -18.56 0.56
CA LEU A 167 -8.17 -19.62 -0.40
C LEU A 167 -8.56 -20.99 0.17
N THR A 168 -8.17 -21.28 1.40
CA THR A 168 -8.50 -22.54 2.08
C THR A 168 -10.01 -22.71 2.22
N GLU A 169 -10.74 -21.65 2.56
CA GLU A 169 -12.20 -21.71 2.65
C GLU A 169 -12.85 -21.95 1.27
N ALA A 170 -12.34 -21.33 0.21
CA ALA A 170 -12.81 -21.60 -1.14
C ALA A 170 -12.54 -23.06 -1.56
N MET A 171 -11.36 -23.59 -1.21
CA MET A 171 -11.03 -25.00 -1.45
C MET A 171 -11.95 -25.96 -0.70
N ARG A 172 -12.37 -25.65 0.52
CA ARG A 172 -13.35 -26.43 1.28
C ARG A 172 -14.75 -26.42 0.65
N ARG A 173 -15.14 -25.32 0.02
CA ARG A 173 -16.45 -25.16 -0.63
C ARG A 173 -16.51 -25.72 -2.06
N THR A 174 -15.36 -25.99 -2.68
CA THR A 174 -15.38 -26.58 -4.03
C THR A 174 -15.79 -28.03 -4.01
N LYS A 175 -16.66 -28.41 -4.94
CA LYS A 175 -17.06 -29.83 -5.14
C LYS A 175 -16.04 -30.62 -5.96
N LYS A 176 -15.05 -29.94 -6.56
CA LYS A 176 -14.01 -30.53 -7.41
C LYS A 176 -12.64 -30.03 -7.02
N PRO A 177 -12.08 -30.51 -5.89
CA PRO A 177 -10.73 -30.15 -5.47
C PRO A 177 -9.72 -30.57 -6.55
N GLY A 178 -8.73 -29.70 -6.80
CA GLY A 178 -7.74 -29.90 -7.87
C GLY A 178 -8.16 -29.40 -9.25
N ASN A 179 -9.39 -28.91 -9.42
CA ASN A 179 -9.82 -28.26 -10.65
C ASN A 179 -9.79 -26.73 -10.49
N PRO A 180 -8.94 -25.98 -11.25
CA PRO A 180 -8.85 -24.52 -11.17
C PRO A 180 -10.20 -23.81 -11.41
N GLU A 181 -11.01 -24.31 -12.34
CA GLU A 181 -12.33 -23.73 -12.60
C GLU A 181 -13.29 -23.93 -11.42
N GLY A 182 -13.25 -25.12 -10.77
CA GLY A 182 -14.01 -25.37 -9.56
C GLY A 182 -13.64 -24.43 -8.43
N LEU A 183 -12.36 -24.16 -8.24
CA LEU A 183 -11.87 -23.21 -7.25
C LEU A 183 -12.30 -21.77 -7.59
N LEU A 184 -12.16 -21.34 -8.85
CA LEU A 184 -12.61 -20.01 -9.29
C LEU A 184 -14.11 -19.81 -9.06
N ASN A 185 -14.93 -20.84 -9.33
CA ASN A 185 -16.35 -20.79 -9.06
C ASN A 185 -16.64 -20.73 -7.55
N ALA A 186 -15.90 -21.47 -6.73
CA ALA A 186 -16.04 -21.40 -5.27
C ALA A 186 -15.68 -19.99 -4.74
N MET A 187 -14.63 -19.35 -5.28
CA MET A 187 -14.27 -17.96 -4.96
C MET A 187 -15.38 -16.98 -5.38
N ARG A 188 -15.90 -17.08 -6.60
CA ARG A 188 -17.00 -16.24 -7.09
C ARG A 188 -18.28 -16.37 -6.28
N ASN A 189 -18.51 -17.53 -5.68
CA ASN A 189 -19.67 -17.81 -4.84
C ASN A 189 -19.37 -17.73 -3.33
N LEU A 190 -18.19 -17.24 -2.95
CA LEU A 190 -17.80 -17.16 -1.53
C LEU A 190 -18.76 -16.25 -0.75
N GLY A 191 -19.23 -15.16 -1.37
CA GLY A 191 -20.04 -14.16 -0.71
C GLY A 191 -19.25 -13.39 0.36
N SER A 192 -19.94 -13.02 1.43
CA SER A 192 -19.31 -12.43 2.61
C SER A 192 -18.72 -13.51 3.50
N TYR A 193 -17.45 -13.37 3.84
CA TYR A 193 -16.70 -14.29 4.70
C TYR A 193 -15.94 -13.54 5.78
N ASP A 194 -16.26 -13.80 7.04
CA ASP A 194 -15.51 -13.28 8.18
C ASP A 194 -14.28 -14.16 8.43
N THR A 195 -13.11 -13.58 8.23
CA THR A 195 -11.84 -14.26 8.47
C THR A 195 -11.44 -14.31 9.96
N GLY A 196 -12.22 -13.68 10.81
CA GLY A 196 -11.98 -13.52 12.24
C GLY A 196 -11.87 -12.04 12.64
N GLY A 197 -12.94 -11.28 12.39
CA GLY A 197 -13.02 -9.85 12.64
C GLY A 197 -12.53 -8.97 11.48
N PHE A 198 -12.16 -9.59 10.34
CA PHE A 198 -11.92 -8.90 9.07
C PHE A 198 -12.74 -9.57 7.97
N ILE A 199 -13.74 -8.85 7.46
CA ILE A 199 -14.68 -9.39 6.48
C ILE A 199 -14.18 -9.15 5.07
N VAL A 200 -14.12 -10.21 4.27
CA VAL A 200 -13.92 -10.16 2.83
C VAL A 200 -15.20 -10.55 2.11
N SER A 201 -15.39 -10.08 0.89
CA SER A 201 -16.61 -10.38 0.12
C SER A 201 -16.26 -10.49 -1.36
N TYR A 202 -16.49 -11.66 -1.92
CA TYR A 202 -16.31 -11.95 -3.34
C TYR A 202 -17.66 -12.21 -4.02
N GLY A 203 -17.70 -12.07 -5.34
CA GLY A 203 -18.90 -12.31 -6.16
C GLY A 203 -18.55 -12.50 -7.63
N ALA A 204 -19.53 -12.82 -8.45
CA ALA A 204 -19.32 -13.09 -9.87
C ALA A 204 -18.62 -11.94 -10.61
N THR A 205 -18.93 -10.69 -10.25
CA THR A 205 -18.34 -9.47 -10.83
C THR A 205 -17.42 -8.76 -9.85
N LYS A 206 -17.30 -9.22 -8.59
CA LYS A 206 -16.53 -8.61 -7.54
C LYS A 206 -15.22 -9.38 -7.33
N GLN A 207 -14.16 -8.93 -7.99
CA GLN A 207 -12.85 -9.59 -7.96
C GLN A 207 -11.97 -9.17 -6.77
N HIS A 208 -12.28 -8.04 -6.11
CA HIS A 208 -11.57 -7.56 -4.93
C HIS A 208 -12.35 -7.91 -3.66
N GLY A 209 -11.70 -8.61 -2.75
CA GLY A 209 -12.33 -9.13 -1.54
C GLY A 209 -12.63 -8.07 -0.49
N SER A 210 -11.90 -6.95 -0.49
CA SER A 210 -12.06 -5.86 0.48
C SER A 210 -11.85 -4.51 -0.19
N LYS A 211 -12.47 -3.47 0.39
CA LYS A 211 -12.20 -2.05 0.10
C LYS A 211 -11.56 -1.35 1.31
N PHE A 212 -11.11 -2.15 2.28
CA PHE A 212 -10.44 -1.60 3.45
C PHE A 212 -9.15 -0.92 3.04
N VAL A 213 -9.03 0.35 3.41
CA VAL A 213 -7.81 1.13 3.32
C VAL A 213 -7.69 2.00 4.56
N GLU A 214 -6.55 1.93 5.21
CA GLU A 214 -6.16 2.76 6.33
C GLU A 214 -4.82 3.43 6.02
N LEU A 215 -4.60 4.65 6.50
CA LEU A 215 -3.31 5.33 6.35
C LEU A 215 -2.57 5.24 7.67
N ALA A 216 -1.44 4.55 7.67
CA ALA A 216 -0.56 4.45 8.82
C ALA A 216 0.67 5.34 8.59
N MET A 217 1.05 6.12 9.58
CA MET A 217 2.19 7.02 9.51
C MET A 217 3.43 6.39 10.15
N VAL A 218 4.57 6.51 9.50
CA VAL A 218 5.86 6.09 10.07
C VAL A 218 6.28 7.08 11.16
N SER A 219 6.43 6.59 12.38
CA SER A 219 6.92 7.37 13.50
C SER A 219 8.44 7.55 13.44
N ARG A 220 9.00 8.45 14.28
CA ARG A 220 10.45 8.65 14.40
C ARG A 220 11.19 7.39 14.88
N GLU A 221 10.50 6.54 15.65
CA GLU A 221 11.03 5.26 16.13
C GLU A 221 10.93 4.13 15.08
N GLY A 222 10.55 4.45 13.84
CA GLY A 222 10.39 3.47 12.78
C GLY A 222 9.23 2.50 13.01
N ARG A 223 8.12 2.98 13.56
CA ARG A 223 6.90 2.18 13.78
C ARG A 223 5.72 2.79 13.05
N LEU A 224 4.81 1.95 12.58
CA LEU A 224 3.55 2.43 12.03
C LEU A 224 2.62 2.88 13.16
N ARG A 225 2.00 4.04 12.98
CA ARG A 225 0.94 4.61 13.81
C ARG A 225 -0.31 4.78 12.96
N TYR A 226 -1.42 4.27 13.44
CA TYR A 226 -2.73 4.25 12.79
C TYR A 226 -3.62 5.36 13.33
#